data_114588fb7de853100314e60d0dd1c5a0
#
_entry.id   114588fb7de853100314e60d0dd1c5a0
#
_cell.length_a   1.000
_cell.length_b   1.000
_cell.length_c   1.000
_cell.angle_alpha   90.00
_cell.angle_beta   90.00
_cell.angle_gamma   90.00
#
_symmetry.space_group_name_H-M   'P 1'
#
loop_
_entity.id
_entity.type
_entity.pdbx_description
1 polymer ?
#
loop_
_entity_poly.entity_id
_entity_poly.type
_entity_poly.pdbx_seq_one_letter_code
_entity_poly.pdbx_strand_id
1 'polypeptide(L)'
;MSTAGFQYLESWRLSLERNPSIILVLVLAIGTFAFASAYYRKIKVRLAILLISITNASQTIPSKHETSSEAETGYPPITPLPNFNWETTEPLVFRPFRPKYHLTMGLSTISISDLIQMDKTYKERMALRASLLKEYPDVVLGVHDDADPRIRRAVGELYGFVMGTYLPTRYPTMFSLSARPGFKSVFLENKVTGKTYPVEMGSQPILEALEILGQTVDEEFLILLPDDARGQDSDKESEERYFLAAYTAYFPSGFDTRTKLGLRLAAIHDPVPGYKEKLERSMDRFFARVEVGKVVARVNWSITTKTGLFAAFGGVHGSTEASAKAAGKEEIEPGMLDVDSTVLRCERQTLHRLPRSKALVFAFHTYTYPLQTIKDEGLGEELATAIDGLKAGNVPGMHWYKRGSVWGEAVKHFLRS
;
A
#
# COMPACT_ATOMS: atom_id res chain seq x y z
N MET A 1 -13.93 30.04 -51.67
CA MET A 1 -12.93 31.16 -51.64
C MET A 1 -13.01 31.86 -52.96
N SER A 2 -13.28 33.17 -52.98
CA SER A 2 -13.50 33.97 -54.23
C SER A 2 -12.20 34.16 -54.98
N THR A 3 -12.28 34.21 -56.33
CA THR A 3 -11.14 34.49 -57.23
C THR A 3 -10.34 35.73 -56.91
N ALA A 4 -10.92 36.70 -56.20
CA ALA A 4 -10.25 37.92 -55.69
C ALA A 4 -9.22 37.63 -54.58
N GLY A 5 -9.45 36.62 -53.70
CA GLY A 5 -8.52 36.24 -52.66
C GLY A 5 -7.24 35.54 -53.17
N PHE A 6 -7.35 34.85 -54.30
CA PHE A 6 -6.21 34.19 -54.91
C PHE A 6 -5.28 35.19 -55.61
N GLN A 7 -5.81 36.17 -56.29
CA GLN A 7 -5.02 37.23 -56.90
C GLN A 7 -4.26 38.12 -55.90
N TYR A 8 -4.87 38.34 -54.72
CA TYR A 8 -4.23 39.12 -53.64
C TYR A 8 -3.03 38.37 -53.07
N LEU A 9 -3.13 37.04 -52.82
CA LEU A 9 -2.06 36.20 -52.33
C LEU A 9 -0.90 36.08 -53.35
N GLU A 10 -1.21 36.02 -54.64
CA GLU A 10 -0.18 35.95 -55.69
C GLU A 10 0.59 37.27 -55.83
N SER A 11 -0.06 38.41 -55.71
CA SER A 11 0.58 39.73 -55.73
C SER A 11 1.53 39.94 -54.55
N TRP A 12 1.15 39.46 -53.36
CA TRP A 12 2.00 39.47 -52.15
C TRP A 12 3.20 38.55 -52.28
N ARG A 13 3.04 37.36 -52.86
CA ARG A 13 4.14 36.44 -53.14
C ARG A 13 5.17 37.02 -54.06
N LEU A 14 4.76 37.66 -55.17
CA LEU A 14 5.65 38.33 -56.12
C LEU A 14 6.35 39.56 -55.52
N SER A 15 5.70 40.26 -54.59
CA SER A 15 6.31 41.39 -53.86
C SER A 15 7.39 40.93 -52.87
N LEU A 16 7.19 39.78 -52.21
CA LEU A 16 8.15 39.17 -51.29
C LEU A 16 9.39 38.63 -52.04
N GLU A 17 9.21 38.03 -53.20
CA GLU A 17 10.29 37.51 -54.02
C GLU A 17 11.19 38.63 -54.61
N ARG A 18 10.65 39.84 -54.81
CA ARG A 18 11.39 41.01 -55.33
C ARG A 18 12.16 41.81 -54.29
N ASN A 19 11.88 41.63 -52.99
CA ASN A 19 12.52 42.37 -51.92
C ASN A 19 12.88 41.49 -50.73
N PRO A 20 14.02 40.77 -50.78
CA PRO A 20 14.48 39.90 -49.70
C PRO A 20 14.67 40.62 -48.35
N SER A 21 14.84 41.95 -48.37
CA SER A 21 14.94 42.78 -47.17
C SER A 21 13.64 42.82 -46.35
N ILE A 22 12.47 42.68 -46.99
CA ILE A 22 11.16 42.65 -46.28
C ILE A 22 11.00 41.34 -45.50
N ILE A 23 11.44 40.21 -46.04
CA ILE A 23 11.43 38.92 -45.36
C ILE A 23 12.33 38.97 -44.14
N LEU A 24 13.51 39.55 -44.26
CA LEU A 24 14.46 39.69 -43.16
C LEU A 24 13.91 40.56 -42.03
N VAL A 25 13.22 41.67 -42.35
CA VAL A 25 12.57 42.53 -41.35
C VAL A 25 11.41 41.82 -40.63
N LEU A 26 10.60 41.05 -41.36
CA LEU A 26 9.50 40.28 -40.76
C LEU A 26 10.01 39.17 -39.84
N VAL A 27 11.05 38.44 -40.22
CA VAL A 27 11.68 37.39 -39.40
C VAL A 27 12.31 37.99 -38.14
N LEU A 28 12.99 39.16 -38.27
CA LEU A 28 13.54 39.86 -37.12
C LEU A 28 12.44 40.39 -36.17
N ALA A 29 11.33 40.92 -36.71
CA ALA A 29 10.22 41.40 -35.93
C ALA A 29 9.52 40.25 -35.18
N ILE A 30 9.32 39.11 -35.82
CA ILE A 30 8.73 37.92 -35.16
C ILE A 30 9.70 37.38 -34.10
N GLY A 31 10.98 37.31 -34.38
CA GLY A 31 12.02 36.87 -33.45
C GLY A 31 12.11 37.78 -32.21
N THR A 32 12.08 39.08 -32.38
CA THR A 32 12.11 40.05 -31.26
C THR A 32 10.83 40.01 -30.44
N PHE A 33 9.67 39.84 -31.07
CA PHE A 33 8.40 39.69 -30.35
C PHE A 33 8.34 38.38 -29.54
N ALA A 34 8.81 37.26 -30.10
CA ALA A 34 8.89 35.99 -29.40
C ALA A 34 9.87 36.05 -28.21
N PHE A 35 11.04 36.72 -28.41
CA PHE A 35 12.02 36.91 -27.34
C PHE A 35 11.50 37.83 -26.24
N ALA A 36 10.87 38.94 -26.60
CA ALA A 36 10.25 39.86 -25.64
C ALA A 36 9.14 39.19 -24.85
N SER A 37 8.29 38.38 -25.48
CA SER A 37 7.22 37.60 -24.82
C SER A 37 7.78 36.58 -23.84
N ALA A 38 8.81 35.82 -24.20
CA ALA A 38 9.50 34.86 -23.35
C ALA A 38 10.20 35.54 -22.16
N TYR A 39 10.83 36.70 -22.40
CA TYR A 39 11.48 37.50 -21.38
C TYR A 39 10.48 38.09 -20.39
N TYR A 40 9.35 38.61 -20.90
CA TYR A 40 8.25 39.12 -20.05
C TYR A 40 7.64 38.05 -19.15
N ARG A 41 7.45 36.81 -19.66
CA ARG A 41 7.02 35.66 -18.84
C ARG A 41 8.02 35.34 -17.74
N LYS A 42 9.33 35.34 -18.03
CA LYS A 42 10.39 35.11 -17.02
C LYS A 42 10.43 36.19 -15.96
N ILE A 43 10.23 37.46 -16.32
CA ILE A 43 10.15 38.57 -15.35
C ILE A 43 8.91 38.44 -14.48
N LYS A 44 7.75 38.13 -15.07
CA LYS A 44 6.49 37.95 -14.31
C LYS A 44 6.58 36.83 -13.28
N VAL A 45 7.22 35.70 -13.63
CA VAL A 45 7.49 34.60 -12.70
C VAL A 45 8.46 35.01 -11.59
N ARG A 46 9.55 35.75 -11.94
CA ARG A 46 10.51 36.25 -10.93
C ARG A 46 9.90 37.29 -9.98
N LEU A 47 9.06 38.19 -10.50
CA LEU A 47 8.33 39.15 -9.68
C LEU A 47 7.31 38.50 -8.77
N ALA A 48 6.61 37.45 -9.24
CA ALA A 48 5.69 36.66 -8.41
C ALA A 48 6.43 35.93 -7.28
N ILE A 49 7.61 35.35 -7.58
CA ILE A 49 8.47 34.70 -6.57
C ILE A 49 9.00 35.74 -5.57
N LEU A 50 9.41 36.92 -6.04
CA LEU A 50 9.91 38.00 -5.18
C LEU A 50 8.80 38.60 -4.29
N LEU A 51 7.59 38.75 -4.81
CA LEU A 51 6.43 39.19 -4.02
C LEU A 51 6.05 38.17 -2.94
N ILE A 52 6.10 36.86 -3.26
CA ILE A 52 5.92 35.78 -2.28
C ILE A 52 7.03 35.81 -1.21
N SER A 53 8.26 36.13 -1.59
CA SER A 53 9.38 36.26 -0.64
C SER A 53 9.28 37.50 0.25
N ILE A 54 8.74 38.63 -0.24
CA ILE A 54 8.58 39.85 0.53
C ILE A 54 7.37 39.76 1.50
N THR A 55 6.29 39.09 1.11
CA THR A 55 5.16 38.82 2.01
C THR A 55 5.53 37.83 3.13
N ASN A 56 6.47 36.95 2.89
CA ASN A 56 6.99 36.03 3.91
C ASN A 56 8.05 36.64 4.83
N ALA A 57 8.67 37.81 4.47
CA ALA A 57 9.71 38.47 5.27
C ALA A 57 9.18 39.48 6.33
N SER A 58 7.88 39.75 6.35
CA SER A 58 7.29 40.74 7.28
C SER A 58 6.58 40.19 8.51
N GLN A 59 6.74 38.88 8.80
CA GLN A 59 6.19 38.30 10.02
C GLN A 59 7.21 37.38 10.69
N THR A 60 8.21 37.97 11.36
CA THR A 60 8.98 37.30 12.39
C THR A 60 8.45 37.70 13.77
N ILE A 61 7.39 37.04 14.18
CA ILE A 61 7.02 36.86 15.59
C ILE A 61 7.14 35.35 15.80
N PRO A 62 7.82 34.83 16.83
CA PRO A 62 7.89 33.40 17.08
C PRO A 62 6.54 32.94 17.63
N SER A 63 5.64 32.52 16.77
CA SER A 63 4.41 31.84 17.16
C SER A 63 4.51 30.37 16.75
N LYS A 64 4.31 29.52 17.75
CA LYS A 64 3.96 28.10 17.59
C LYS A 64 3.06 27.91 16.35
N HIS A 65 3.61 27.41 15.25
CA HIS A 65 2.86 26.95 14.08
C HIS A 65 3.39 25.59 13.60
N GLU A 66 3.14 24.59 14.43
CA GLU A 66 3.18 23.17 14.01
C GLU A 66 1.76 22.57 14.00
N THR A 67 0.74 23.27 13.52
CA THR A 67 -0.65 22.78 13.72
C THR A 67 -1.59 22.89 12.53
N SER A 68 -1.18 23.35 11.34
CA SER A 68 -2.19 23.50 10.26
C SER A 68 -2.46 22.22 9.46
N SER A 69 -1.50 21.30 9.29
CA SER A 69 -1.75 20.04 8.60
C SER A 69 -2.39 18.96 9.49
N GLU A 70 -2.09 18.95 10.79
CA GLU A 70 -2.73 18.04 11.76
C GLU A 70 -4.21 18.37 11.96
N ALA A 71 -4.57 19.66 11.95
CA ALA A 71 -5.96 20.08 12.15
C ALA A 71 -6.87 19.74 10.96
N GLU A 72 -6.31 19.62 9.75
CA GLU A 72 -7.07 19.37 8.53
C GLU A 72 -7.29 17.89 8.27
N THR A 73 -6.27 17.05 8.48
CA THR A 73 -6.35 15.60 8.22
C THR A 73 -6.53 14.76 9.48
N GLY A 74 -6.12 15.26 10.64
CA GLY A 74 -6.08 14.52 11.91
C GLY A 74 -4.97 13.47 11.98
N TYR A 75 -4.06 13.45 11.00
CA TYR A 75 -2.87 12.61 11.00
C TYR A 75 -1.62 13.43 11.33
N PRO A 76 -0.58 12.80 11.93
CA PRO A 76 0.73 13.43 12.03
C PRO A 76 1.30 13.84 10.66
N PRO A 77 2.23 14.80 10.61
CA PRO A 77 2.87 15.21 9.37
C PRO A 77 3.58 14.05 8.66
N ILE A 78 3.44 13.99 7.34
CA ILE A 78 4.11 13.02 6.47
C ILE A 78 5.41 13.65 5.96
N THR A 79 6.54 12.98 6.20
CA THR A 79 7.86 13.40 5.70
C THR A 79 7.98 13.08 4.21
N PRO A 80 8.15 14.08 3.33
CA PRO A 80 8.32 13.85 1.90
C PRO A 80 9.64 13.14 1.56
N LEU A 81 9.65 12.40 0.44
CA LEU A 81 10.82 11.85 -0.21
C LEU A 81 11.00 12.50 -1.60
N PRO A 82 11.52 13.74 -1.67
CA PRO A 82 11.52 14.54 -2.90
C PRO A 82 12.42 13.97 -4.00
N ASN A 83 13.39 13.15 -3.65
CA ASN A 83 14.34 12.52 -4.58
C ASN A 83 14.15 11.00 -4.68
N PHE A 84 12.98 10.49 -4.29
CA PHE A 84 12.70 9.06 -4.32
C PHE A 84 12.73 8.53 -5.75
N ASN A 85 13.48 7.45 -5.96
CA ASN A 85 13.51 6.74 -7.24
C ASN A 85 13.06 5.29 -7.00
N TRP A 86 11.83 4.98 -7.41
CA TRP A 86 11.27 3.65 -7.26
C TRP A 86 12.02 2.59 -8.08
N GLU A 87 12.61 2.94 -9.24
CA GLU A 87 13.30 1.99 -10.13
C GLU A 87 14.59 1.45 -9.51
N THR A 88 15.21 2.20 -8.60
CA THR A 88 16.49 1.83 -7.96
C THR A 88 16.36 1.52 -6.47
N THR A 89 15.18 1.75 -5.89
CA THR A 89 14.95 1.44 -4.48
C THR A 89 14.72 -0.06 -4.31
N GLU A 90 15.59 -0.72 -3.54
CA GLU A 90 15.45 -2.13 -3.23
C GLU A 90 14.27 -2.39 -2.29
N PRO A 91 13.58 -3.54 -2.43
CA PRO A 91 12.58 -3.98 -1.46
C PRO A 91 13.16 -4.10 -0.05
N LEU A 92 12.36 -3.85 0.96
CA LEU A 92 12.77 -4.04 2.35
C LEU A 92 13.20 -5.49 2.59
N VAL A 93 14.25 -5.66 3.38
CA VAL A 93 14.81 -6.97 3.73
C VAL A 93 14.41 -7.34 5.15
N PHE A 94 13.67 -8.43 5.30
CA PHE A 94 13.24 -8.96 6.60
C PHE A 94 13.88 -10.30 6.89
N ARG A 95 14.54 -10.41 8.05
CA ARG A 95 15.17 -11.63 8.58
C ARG A 95 14.69 -11.84 10.04
N PRO A 96 13.37 -12.10 10.24
CA PRO A 96 12.78 -12.18 11.58
C PRO A 96 13.07 -13.52 12.27
N PHE A 97 14.29 -14.03 12.13
CA PHE A 97 14.71 -15.32 12.64
C PHE A 97 14.89 -15.26 14.16
N ARG A 98 14.24 -16.18 14.86
CA ARG A 98 14.33 -16.34 16.30
C ARG A 98 14.51 -17.80 16.63
N PRO A 99 15.44 -18.18 17.53
CA PRO A 99 15.67 -19.57 17.90
C PRO A 99 14.44 -20.26 18.51
N LYS A 100 13.51 -19.49 19.07
CA LYS A 100 12.21 -19.97 19.56
C LYS A 100 11.12 -19.06 19.08
N TYR A 101 10.08 -19.63 18.50
CA TYR A 101 8.90 -18.88 18.10
C TYR A 101 8.01 -18.59 19.31
N HIS A 102 7.72 -17.33 19.56
CA HIS A 102 6.77 -16.93 20.58
C HIS A 102 5.55 -16.24 19.93
N LEU A 103 4.38 -16.83 20.13
CA LEU A 103 3.13 -16.21 19.72
C LEU A 103 2.85 -15.00 20.62
N THR A 104 3.07 -13.83 20.06
CA THR A 104 2.85 -12.50 20.67
C THR A 104 2.37 -11.54 19.60
N MET A 105 1.85 -10.38 19.99
CA MET A 105 1.53 -9.33 19.02
C MET A 105 2.78 -8.82 18.29
N GLY A 106 3.93 -8.74 18.96
CA GLY A 106 5.22 -8.42 18.35
C GLY A 106 5.26 -7.04 17.67
N LEU A 107 4.54 -6.06 18.22
CA LEU A 107 4.35 -4.74 17.62
C LEU A 107 5.50 -3.79 17.97
N SER A 108 5.90 -2.98 16.99
CA SER A 108 6.76 -1.80 17.14
C SER A 108 6.05 -0.57 16.63
N THR A 109 6.30 0.59 17.24
CA THR A 109 5.78 1.87 16.72
C THR A 109 6.61 2.31 15.52
N ILE A 110 5.94 2.79 14.47
CA ILE A 110 6.57 3.37 13.27
C ILE A 110 6.02 4.77 13.01
N SER A 111 6.71 5.53 12.15
CA SER A 111 6.18 6.80 11.64
C SER A 111 5.00 6.57 10.69
N ILE A 112 4.06 7.50 10.65
CA ILE A 112 3.02 7.54 9.61
C ILE A 112 3.63 7.61 8.20
N SER A 113 4.80 8.24 8.07
CA SER A 113 5.54 8.34 6.82
C SER A 113 6.00 6.99 6.26
N ASP A 114 6.04 5.95 7.12
CA ASP A 114 6.45 4.60 6.75
C ASP A 114 5.26 3.66 6.57
N LEU A 115 4.05 4.19 6.48
CA LEU A 115 2.82 3.39 6.34
C LEU A 115 2.84 2.54 5.08
N ILE A 116 3.06 3.15 3.92
CA ILE A 116 3.11 2.50 2.61
C ILE A 116 4.54 2.56 2.09
N GLN A 117 5.07 1.43 1.64
CA GLN A 117 6.42 1.32 1.09
C GLN A 117 6.36 1.14 -0.43
N MET A 118 7.31 1.76 -1.14
CA MET A 118 7.46 1.67 -2.59
C MET A 118 8.88 1.22 -2.92
N ASP A 119 9.04 0.37 -3.93
CA ASP A 119 10.33 -0.14 -4.38
C ASP A 119 10.29 -0.51 -5.88
N LYS A 120 11.38 -1.07 -6.40
CA LYS A 120 11.54 -1.39 -7.83
C LYS A 120 10.55 -2.43 -8.37
N THR A 121 9.87 -3.17 -7.50
CA THR A 121 8.86 -4.15 -7.91
C THR A 121 7.50 -3.52 -8.19
N TYR A 122 7.29 -2.25 -7.85
CA TYR A 122 6.00 -1.57 -7.91
C TYR A 122 5.28 -1.73 -9.24
N LYS A 123 5.95 -1.46 -10.38
CA LYS A 123 5.34 -1.50 -11.72
C LYS A 123 4.85 -2.91 -12.08
N GLU A 124 5.68 -3.92 -11.82
CA GLU A 124 5.36 -5.32 -12.06
C GLU A 124 4.19 -5.79 -11.18
N ARG A 125 4.22 -5.42 -9.90
CA ARG A 125 3.14 -5.75 -8.96
C ARG A 125 1.83 -5.08 -9.31
N MET A 126 1.83 -3.83 -9.79
CA MET A 126 0.62 -3.18 -10.29
C MET A 126 0.05 -3.89 -11.52
N ALA A 127 0.90 -4.39 -12.41
CA ALA A 127 0.45 -5.19 -13.56
C ALA A 127 -0.16 -6.53 -13.12
N LEU A 128 0.47 -7.22 -12.16
CA LEU A 128 -0.06 -8.46 -11.58
C LEU A 128 -1.40 -8.23 -10.89
N ARG A 129 -1.53 -7.17 -10.07
CA ARG A 129 -2.79 -6.80 -9.39
C ARG A 129 -3.90 -6.50 -10.41
N ALA A 130 -3.59 -5.87 -11.55
CA ALA A 130 -4.55 -5.63 -12.61
C ALA A 130 -5.02 -6.95 -13.27
N SER A 131 -4.14 -7.93 -13.44
CA SER A 131 -4.49 -9.25 -13.94
C SER A 131 -5.38 -10.00 -12.94
N LEU A 132 -5.00 -10.01 -11.66
CA LEU A 132 -5.78 -10.67 -10.60
C LEU A 132 -7.17 -10.05 -10.41
N LEU A 133 -7.28 -8.74 -10.52
CA LEU A 133 -8.57 -8.07 -10.47
C LEU A 133 -9.49 -8.54 -11.60
N LYS A 134 -8.96 -8.71 -12.79
CA LYS A 134 -9.73 -9.21 -13.96
C LYS A 134 -10.14 -10.66 -13.78
N GLU A 135 -9.27 -11.50 -13.19
CA GLU A 135 -9.49 -12.94 -13.08
C GLU A 135 -10.30 -13.29 -11.82
N TYR A 136 -10.05 -12.60 -10.70
CA TYR A 136 -10.62 -12.92 -9.38
C TYR A 136 -11.19 -11.66 -8.67
N PRO A 137 -12.08 -10.86 -9.32
CA PRO A 137 -12.58 -9.62 -8.73
C PRO A 137 -13.23 -9.84 -7.37
N ASP A 138 -14.03 -10.88 -7.22
CA ASP A 138 -14.75 -11.21 -5.98
C ASP A 138 -13.83 -11.73 -4.85
N VAL A 139 -12.60 -12.16 -5.19
CA VAL A 139 -11.62 -12.64 -4.21
C VAL A 139 -10.79 -11.50 -3.66
N VAL A 140 -10.39 -10.58 -4.53
CA VAL A 140 -9.44 -9.50 -4.18
C VAL A 140 -10.11 -8.27 -3.58
N LEU A 141 -11.44 -8.13 -3.73
CA LEU A 141 -12.24 -7.04 -3.18
C LEU A 141 -13.44 -7.58 -2.41
N GLY A 142 -13.81 -6.90 -1.34
CA GLY A 142 -15.04 -7.25 -0.62
C GLY A 142 -15.53 -6.14 0.31
N VAL A 143 -16.86 -6.06 0.42
CA VAL A 143 -17.59 -5.18 1.33
C VAL A 143 -18.65 -6.04 2.01
N HIS A 144 -18.73 -5.97 3.34
CA HIS A 144 -19.69 -6.78 4.13
C HIS A 144 -21.13 -6.33 3.89
N ASP A 145 -21.36 -5.02 3.93
CA ASP A 145 -22.65 -4.39 3.68
C ASP A 145 -22.40 -3.02 3.01
N ASP A 146 -22.74 -2.89 1.75
CA ASP A 146 -22.55 -1.65 0.97
C ASP A 146 -23.56 -0.56 1.35
N ALA A 147 -24.64 -0.92 2.03
CA ALA A 147 -25.62 0.00 2.59
C ALA A 147 -25.18 0.58 3.94
N ASP A 148 -24.20 -0.01 4.64
CA ASP A 148 -23.72 0.52 5.92
C ASP A 148 -22.94 1.83 5.74
N PRO A 149 -23.48 2.99 6.22
CA PRO A 149 -22.83 4.28 6.06
C PRO A 149 -21.50 4.38 6.82
N ARG A 150 -21.23 3.51 7.81
CA ARG A 150 -19.96 3.48 8.54
C ARG A 150 -18.85 2.94 7.65
N ILE A 151 -19.14 1.88 6.87
CA ILE A 151 -18.19 1.30 5.91
C ILE A 151 -17.85 2.34 4.85
N ARG A 152 -18.88 2.98 4.28
CA ARG A 152 -18.68 4.03 3.29
C ARG A 152 -17.81 5.17 3.81
N ARG A 153 -18.05 5.63 5.05
CA ARG A 153 -17.23 6.69 5.66
C ARG A 153 -15.79 6.26 5.88
N ALA A 154 -15.57 5.03 6.36
CA ALA A 154 -14.24 4.50 6.62
C ALA A 154 -13.43 4.32 5.31
N VAL A 155 -14.03 3.71 4.29
CA VAL A 155 -13.38 3.55 2.98
C VAL A 155 -13.09 4.91 2.33
N GLY A 156 -14.07 5.83 2.34
CA GLY A 156 -13.89 7.18 1.78
C GLY A 156 -12.80 7.99 2.49
N GLU A 157 -12.68 7.84 3.82
CA GLU A 157 -11.63 8.48 4.59
C GLU A 157 -10.25 7.92 4.27
N LEU A 158 -10.09 6.58 4.22
CA LEU A 158 -8.84 5.95 3.82
C LEU A 158 -8.46 6.32 2.39
N TYR A 159 -9.42 6.26 1.47
CA TYR A 159 -9.24 6.64 0.06
C TYR A 159 -8.72 8.08 -0.07
N GLY A 160 -9.42 9.05 0.53
CA GLY A 160 -9.02 10.45 0.49
C GLY A 160 -7.65 10.70 1.11
N PHE A 161 -7.34 10.02 2.23
CA PHE A 161 -6.03 10.10 2.86
C PHE A 161 -4.92 9.55 1.97
N VAL A 162 -5.07 8.36 1.43
CA VAL A 162 -4.06 7.72 0.58
C VAL A 162 -3.86 8.51 -0.71
N MET A 163 -4.96 8.79 -1.45
CA MET A 163 -4.92 9.38 -2.78
C MET A 163 -4.64 10.90 -2.76
N GLY A 164 -5.23 11.62 -1.82
CA GLY A 164 -5.17 13.08 -1.77
C GLY A 164 -4.04 13.63 -0.91
N THR A 165 -3.55 12.86 0.06
CA THR A 165 -2.58 13.36 1.05
C THR A 165 -1.31 12.52 1.06
N TYR A 166 -1.40 11.21 1.32
CA TYR A 166 -0.23 10.39 1.59
C TYR A 166 0.68 10.26 0.36
N LEU A 167 0.16 9.74 -0.75
CA LEU A 167 0.96 9.45 -1.95
C LEU A 167 1.61 10.70 -2.55
N PRO A 168 0.88 11.80 -2.80
CA PRO A 168 1.49 13.00 -3.40
C PRO A 168 2.48 13.69 -2.46
N THR A 169 2.31 13.55 -1.12
CA THR A 169 3.24 14.12 -0.15
C THR A 169 4.49 13.25 0.02
N ARG A 170 4.31 11.94 0.23
CA ARG A 170 5.42 11.01 0.50
C ARG A 170 6.28 10.78 -0.73
N TYR A 171 5.65 10.57 -1.90
CA TYR A 171 6.29 10.15 -3.14
C TYR A 171 6.02 11.12 -4.32
N PRO A 172 6.42 12.40 -4.22
CA PRO A 172 6.09 13.42 -5.23
C PRO A 172 6.72 13.14 -6.61
N THR A 173 7.73 12.29 -6.68
CA THR A 173 8.33 11.83 -7.94
C THR A 173 7.44 10.84 -8.68
N MET A 174 6.65 10.04 -7.97
CA MET A 174 5.74 9.03 -8.53
C MET A 174 4.32 9.56 -8.71
N PHE A 175 3.88 10.46 -7.84
CA PHE A 175 2.49 10.92 -7.77
C PHE A 175 2.41 12.45 -7.76
N SER A 176 1.44 12.99 -8.49
CA SER A 176 1.17 14.43 -8.50
C SER A 176 -0.33 14.72 -8.47
N LEU A 177 -0.69 15.82 -7.84
CA LEU A 177 -2.06 16.31 -7.87
C LEU A 177 -2.27 17.23 -9.07
N SER A 178 -3.42 17.09 -9.75
CA SER A 178 -3.80 17.94 -10.87
C SER A 178 -5.26 18.34 -10.76
N ALA A 179 -5.55 19.60 -11.11
CA ALA A 179 -6.91 20.08 -11.32
C ALA A 179 -7.21 20.02 -12.82
N ARG A 180 -8.37 19.52 -13.21
CA ARG A 180 -8.81 19.48 -14.61
C ARG A 180 -9.83 20.60 -14.89
N PRO A 181 -9.68 21.34 -15.98
CA PRO A 181 -10.68 22.35 -16.37
C PRO A 181 -12.07 21.72 -16.48
N GLY A 182 -13.06 22.37 -15.87
CA GLY A 182 -14.46 21.90 -15.87
C GLY A 182 -14.80 20.86 -14.78
N PHE A 183 -13.83 20.39 -14.01
CA PHE A 183 -14.05 19.50 -12.87
C PHE A 183 -13.79 20.25 -11.56
N LYS A 184 -14.65 20.03 -10.56
CA LYS A 184 -14.44 20.55 -9.18
C LYS A 184 -13.46 19.67 -8.38
N SER A 185 -13.26 18.42 -8.81
CA SER A 185 -12.43 17.45 -8.12
C SER A 185 -10.96 17.60 -8.49
N VAL A 186 -10.09 17.35 -7.53
CA VAL A 186 -8.64 17.16 -7.71
C VAL A 186 -8.40 15.72 -8.10
N PHE A 187 -7.39 15.47 -8.92
CA PHE A 187 -7.02 14.14 -9.40
C PHE A 187 -5.59 13.82 -8.98
N LEU A 188 -5.36 12.56 -8.58
CA LEU A 188 -4.04 11.99 -8.42
C LEU A 188 -3.61 11.38 -9.76
N GLU A 189 -2.48 11.83 -10.27
CA GLU A 189 -1.78 11.23 -11.40
C GLU A 189 -0.70 10.28 -10.89
N ASN A 190 -0.76 9.02 -11.29
CA ASN A 190 0.30 8.03 -11.08
C ASN A 190 1.22 8.02 -12.30
N LYS A 191 2.39 8.64 -12.17
CA LYS A 191 3.37 8.81 -13.27
C LYS A 191 4.01 7.51 -13.73
N VAL A 192 3.99 6.46 -12.89
CA VAL A 192 4.58 5.15 -13.23
C VAL A 192 3.63 4.34 -14.12
N THR A 193 2.33 4.35 -13.80
CA THR A 193 1.32 3.57 -14.53
C THR A 193 0.56 4.40 -15.58
N GLY A 194 0.69 5.74 -15.55
CA GLY A 194 -0.06 6.68 -16.39
C GLY A 194 -1.54 6.81 -16.01
N LYS A 195 -2.00 6.15 -14.95
CA LYS A 195 -3.39 6.19 -14.50
C LYS A 195 -3.68 7.47 -13.71
N THR A 196 -4.91 7.95 -13.81
CA THR A 196 -5.36 9.15 -13.10
C THR A 196 -6.72 8.89 -12.46
N TYR A 197 -6.84 9.21 -11.17
CA TYR A 197 -8.04 8.97 -10.38
C TYR A 197 -8.43 10.20 -9.56
N PRO A 198 -9.75 10.44 -9.28
CA PRO A 198 -10.15 11.48 -8.35
C PRO A 198 -9.58 11.17 -6.95
N VAL A 199 -9.21 12.20 -6.18
CA VAL A 199 -8.68 12.02 -4.82
C VAL A 199 -9.78 11.83 -3.77
N GLU A 200 -11.02 12.11 -4.12
CA GLU A 200 -12.19 11.92 -3.27
C GLU A 200 -13.08 10.83 -3.84
N MET A 201 -13.57 9.93 -2.99
CA MET A 201 -14.47 8.86 -3.38
C MET A 201 -15.81 9.40 -3.91
N GLY A 202 -16.30 10.53 -3.39
CA GLY A 202 -17.57 11.15 -3.80
C GLY A 202 -18.75 10.18 -3.72
N SER A 203 -19.51 10.05 -4.82
CA SER A 203 -20.65 9.12 -4.94
C SER A 203 -20.28 7.74 -5.51
N GLN A 204 -19.01 7.47 -5.81
CA GLN A 204 -18.56 6.17 -6.33
C GLN A 204 -18.99 5.01 -5.43
N PRO A 205 -19.28 3.82 -5.98
CA PRO A 205 -19.45 2.59 -5.20
C PRO A 205 -18.24 2.31 -4.29
N ILE A 206 -18.48 1.68 -3.15
CA ILE A 206 -17.39 1.35 -2.20
C ILE A 206 -16.38 0.41 -2.85
N LEU A 207 -16.85 -0.58 -3.62
CA LEU A 207 -15.97 -1.53 -4.34
C LEU A 207 -15.07 -0.83 -5.35
N GLU A 208 -15.56 0.19 -6.06
CA GLU A 208 -14.75 0.96 -7.02
C GLU A 208 -13.63 1.73 -6.30
N ALA A 209 -13.90 2.31 -5.14
CA ALA A 209 -12.88 2.98 -4.34
C ALA A 209 -11.80 2.00 -3.83
N LEU A 210 -12.19 0.80 -3.40
CA LEU A 210 -11.27 -0.27 -3.00
C LEU A 210 -10.44 -0.78 -4.19
N GLU A 211 -11.07 -0.91 -5.37
CA GLU A 211 -10.39 -1.25 -6.62
C GLU A 211 -9.29 -0.23 -6.93
N ILE A 212 -9.64 1.05 -6.93
CA ILE A 212 -8.68 2.13 -7.22
C ILE A 212 -7.53 2.12 -6.22
N LEU A 213 -7.79 1.96 -4.91
CA LEU A 213 -6.74 1.79 -3.91
C LEU A 213 -5.82 0.62 -4.25
N GLY A 214 -6.40 -0.55 -4.50
CA GLY A 214 -5.65 -1.76 -4.83
C GLY A 214 -4.88 -1.68 -6.16
N GLN A 215 -5.30 -0.83 -7.09
CA GLN A 215 -4.62 -0.56 -8.36
C GLN A 215 -3.64 0.61 -8.30
N THR A 216 -3.50 1.25 -7.14
CA THR A 216 -2.62 2.42 -6.96
C THR A 216 -1.47 2.14 -6.02
N VAL A 217 -1.65 1.25 -5.03
CA VAL A 217 -0.61 0.91 -4.05
C VAL A 217 -0.42 -0.60 -3.95
N ASP A 218 0.81 -1.02 -3.64
CA ASP A 218 1.13 -2.42 -3.35
C ASP A 218 0.98 -2.70 -1.84
N GLU A 219 -0.20 -2.42 -1.34
CA GLU A 219 -0.61 -2.73 0.04
C GLU A 219 -1.98 -3.40 0.02
N GLU A 220 -2.19 -4.31 0.95
CA GLU A 220 -3.48 -4.91 1.22
C GLU A 220 -4.13 -4.15 2.36
N PHE A 221 -5.38 -3.72 2.21
CA PHE A 221 -6.12 -3.00 3.26
C PHE A 221 -7.31 -3.80 3.74
N LEU A 222 -7.36 -4.06 5.03
CA LEU A 222 -8.48 -4.64 5.74
C LEU A 222 -9.04 -3.59 6.69
N ILE A 223 -10.29 -3.20 6.47
CA ILE A 223 -10.98 -2.15 7.23
C ILE A 223 -11.83 -2.82 8.28
N LEU A 224 -11.54 -2.48 9.54
CA LEU A 224 -12.22 -3.06 10.70
C LEU A 224 -13.08 -1.99 11.37
N LEU A 225 -14.33 -2.36 11.64
CA LEU A 225 -15.27 -1.50 12.37
C LEU A 225 -15.64 -2.13 13.72
N PRO A 226 -15.98 -1.30 14.71
CA PRO A 226 -16.54 -1.81 15.96
C PRO A 226 -17.87 -2.47 15.70
N ASP A 227 -18.10 -3.60 16.36
CA ASP A 227 -19.34 -4.32 16.32
C ASP A 227 -20.35 -3.67 17.28
N ASP A 228 -21.42 -3.10 16.74
CA ASP A 228 -22.47 -2.42 17.51
C ASP A 228 -23.40 -3.37 18.27
N ALA A 229 -23.21 -4.68 18.16
CA ALA A 229 -23.98 -5.66 18.95
C ALA A 229 -23.67 -5.57 20.47
N ARG A 230 -23.65 -4.35 20.99
CA ARG A 230 -23.63 -3.99 22.42
C ARG A 230 -25.03 -4.15 23.00
N GLY A 231 -25.56 -5.29 22.96
CA GLY A 231 -26.90 -5.31 23.50
C GLY A 231 -27.34 -6.70 23.80
N GLN A 232 -26.84 -7.31 24.87
CA GLN A 232 -27.64 -8.22 25.70
C GLN A 232 -26.84 -8.85 26.85
N ASP A 233 -25.51 -8.65 26.96
CA ASP A 233 -24.72 -9.07 28.12
C ASP A 233 -24.31 -7.82 28.94
N SER A 234 -25.24 -7.35 29.79
CA SER A 234 -25.12 -6.09 30.53
C SER A 234 -24.19 -6.11 31.74
N ASP A 235 -23.41 -7.16 31.99
CA ASP A 235 -22.67 -7.32 33.25
C ASP A 235 -21.15 -7.46 33.17
N LYS A 236 -20.56 -7.24 32.00
CA LYS A 236 -19.09 -7.09 31.90
C LYS A 236 -18.78 -5.88 31.06
N GLU A 237 -17.81 -5.06 31.49
CA GLU A 237 -17.08 -4.08 30.63
C GLU A 237 -16.68 -4.80 29.34
N SER A 238 -17.60 -4.92 28.39
CA SER A 238 -17.36 -5.61 27.12
C SER A 238 -16.42 -4.73 26.31
N GLU A 239 -15.15 -5.15 26.25
CA GLU A 239 -14.15 -4.54 25.38
C GLU A 239 -14.75 -4.46 23.96
N GLU A 240 -14.55 -3.33 23.30
CA GLU A 240 -15.02 -3.07 21.94
C GLU A 240 -14.42 -4.12 21.00
N ARG A 241 -15.25 -4.90 20.33
CA ARG A 241 -14.86 -5.94 19.39
C ARG A 241 -14.96 -5.42 17.98
N TYR A 242 -14.07 -5.87 17.12
CA TYR A 242 -13.99 -5.44 15.73
C TYR A 242 -14.31 -6.58 14.78
N PHE A 243 -14.96 -6.26 13.65
CA PHE A 243 -15.21 -7.19 12.56
C PHE A 243 -14.60 -6.66 11.25
N LEU A 244 -14.32 -7.56 10.29
CA LEU A 244 -13.85 -7.18 8.96
C LEU A 244 -15.01 -6.64 8.13
N ALA A 245 -15.00 -5.33 7.88
CA ALA A 245 -16.08 -4.61 7.22
C ALA A 245 -15.88 -4.49 5.70
N ALA A 246 -14.63 -4.31 5.25
CA ALA A 246 -14.29 -4.22 3.84
C ALA A 246 -12.80 -4.52 3.64
N TYR A 247 -12.41 -4.92 2.42
CA TYR A 247 -11.03 -5.18 2.11
C TYR A 247 -10.70 -4.98 0.62
N THR A 248 -9.41 -4.73 0.36
CA THR A 248 -8.73 -4.94 -0.92
C THR A 248 -7.48 -5.77 -0.63
N ALA A 249 -7.41 -7.03 -1.11
CA ALA A 249 -6.35 -7.99 -0.77
C ALA A 249 -6.01 -8.89 -1.96
N TYR A 250 -4.89 -8.58 -2.61
CA TYR A 250 -4.40 -9.30 -3.79
C TYR A 250 -3.39 -10.40 -3.44
N PHE A 251 -2.64 -10.23 -2.35
CA PHE A 251 -1.57 -11.16 -1.98
C PHE A 251 -1.75 -11.76 -0.58
N PRO A 252 -2.94 -12.34 -0.28
CA PRO A 252 -3.18 -12.96 1.01
C PRO A 252 -2.28 -14.18 1.22
N SER A 253 -1.92 -14.47 2.47
CA SER A 253 -1.04 -15.57 2.81
C SER A 253 -1.83 -16.84 3.16
N GLY A 254 -2.32 -17.53 2.15
CA GLY A 254 -2.91 -18.85 2.31
C GLY A 254 -4.36 -18.87 2.82
N PHE A 255 -5.08 -17.77 2.68
CA PHE A 255 -6.49 -17.69 3.06
C PHE A 255 -7.31 -16.88 2.05
N ASP A 256 -8.53 -17.32 1.82
CA ASP A 256 -9.53 -16.59 1.06
C ASP A 256 -10.15 -15.51 1.96
N THR A 257 -9.89 -14.23 1.64
CA THR A 257 -10.34 -13.09 2.44
C THR A 257 -11.86 -12.97 2.48
N ARG A 258 -12.58 -13.50 1.47
CA ARG A 258 -14.05 -13.54 1.44
C ARG A 258 -14.62 -14.29 2.64
N THR A 259 -13.98 -15.40 3.04
CA THR A 259 -14.43 -16.22 4.16
C THR A 259 -14.30 -15.54 5.52
N LYS A 260 -13.61 -14.42 5.57
CA LYS A 260 -13.37 -13.62 6.77
C LYS A 260 -14.23 -12.36 6.84
N LEU A 261 -14.86 -11.98 5.73
CA LEU A 261 -15.68 -10.79 5.61
C LEU A 261 -16.90 -10.89 6.55
N GLY A 262 -17.13 -9.87 7.35
CA GLY A 262 -18.19 -9.84 8.37
C GLY A 262 -17.85 -10.58 9.68
N LEU A 263 -16.74 -11.34 9.73
CA LEU A 263 -16.35 -12.06 10.94
C LEU A 263 -15.64 -11.14 11.94
N ARG A 264 -15.85 -11.40 13.23
CA ARG A 264 -15.11 -10.81 14.35
C ARG A 264 -13.65 -11.31 14.36
N LEU A 265 -12.74 -10.52 14.93
CA LEU A 265 -11.31 -10.89 15.02
C LEU A 265 -11.09 -12.27 15.65
N ALA A 266 -11.85 -12.63 16.67
CA ALA A 266 -11.76 -13.95 17.30
C ALA A 266 -12.04 -15.09 16.31
N ALA A 267 -13.11 -14.97 15.50
CA ALA A 267 -13.46 -15.96 14.49
C ALA A 267 -12.46 -15.99 13.32
N ILE A 268 -11.93 -14.81 12.93
CA ILE A 268 -10.87 -14.72 11.90
C ILE A 268 -9.62 -15.48 12.30
N HIS A 269 -9.26 -15.46 13.59
CA HIS A 269 -8.03 -16.05 14.12
C HIS A 269 -8.23 -17.44 14.77
N ASP A 270 -9.47 -17.97 14.79
CA ASP A 270 -9.76 -19.30 15.36
C ASP A 270 -8.82 -20.42 14.83
N PRO A 271 -8.41 -20.41 13.52
CA PRO A 271 -7.45 -21.40 13.02
C PRO A 271 -6.02 -21.26 13.57
N VAL A 272 -5.67 -20.13 14.21
CA VAL A 272 -4.31 -19.87 14.70
C VAL A 272 -4.08 -20.56 16.04
N PRO A 273 -3.16 -21.54 16.14
CA PRO A 273 -2.93 -22.26 17.39
C PRO A 273 -2.57 -21.32 18.53
N GLY A 274 -3.21 -21.50 19.68
CA GLY A 274 -2.97 -20.71 20.89
C GLY A 274 -3.48 -19.26 20.86
N TYR A 275 -4.21 -18.86 19.82
CA TYR A 275 -4.74 -17.49 19.73
C TYR A 275 -5.68 -17.17 20.89
N LYS A 276 -6.67 -18.02 21.12
CA LYS A 276 -7.69 -17.81 22.15
C LYS A 276 -7.11 -17.64 23.55
N GLU A 277 -6.13 -18.47 23.91
CA GLU A 277 -5.53 -18.49 25.23
C GLU A 277 -4.49 -17.39 25.44
N LYS A 278 -3.78 -16.97 24.37
CA LYS A 278 -2.60 -16.12 24.49
C LYS A 278 -2.76 -14.71 23.91
N LEU A 279 -3.61 -14.53 22.90
CA LEU A 279 -3.70 -13.26 22.16
C LEU A 279 -5.08 -12.60 22.21
N GLU A 280 -6.19 -13.33 22.19
CA GLU A 280 -7.53 -12.79 21.99
C GLU A 280 -7.79 -11.56 22.88
N ARG A 281 -7.72 -11.71 24.21
CA ARG A 281 -7.98 -10.62 25.14
C ARG A 281 -7.02 -9.43 25.00
N SER A 282 -5.74 -9.71 24.74
CA SER A 282 -4.72 -8.66 24.58
C SER A 282 -4.87 -7.93 23.25
N MET A 283 -5.30 -8.63 22.19
CA MET A 283 -5.54 -8.07 20.88
C MET A 283 -6.80 -7.19 20.89
N ASP A 284 -7.92 -7.67 21.42
CA ASP A 284 -9.16 -6.89 21.54
C ASP A 284 -8.92 -5.61 22.33
N ARG A 285 -8.24 -5.71 23.49
CA ARG A 285 -7.88 -4.55 24.30
C ARG A 285 -6.97 -3.58 23.57
N PHE A 286 -5.99 -4.08 22.82
CA PHE A 286 -5.06 -3.23 22.07
C PHE A 286 -5.82 -2.51 20.94
N PHE A 287 -6.66 -3.22 20.18
CA PHE A 287 -7.41 -2.65 19.06
C PHE A 287 -8.39 -1.57 19.54
N ALA A 288 -9.07 -1.80 20.66
CA ALA A 288 -9.95 -0.80 21.26
C ALA A 288 -9.20 0.50 21.66
N ARG A 289 -7.91 0.42 22.01
CA ARG A 289 -7.10 1.52 22.56
C ARG A 289 -6.10 2.15 21.60
N VAL A 290 -5.99 1.66 20.36
CA VAL A 290 -5.09 2.32 19.37
C VAL A 290 -5.52 3.77 19.19
N GLU A 291 -4.63 4.69 19.50
CA GLU A 291 -4.88 6.13 19.37
C GLU A 291 -4.72 6.57 17.91
N VAL A 292 -5.46 7.63 17.54
CA VAL A 292 -5.26 8.31 16.25
C VAL A 292 -3.85 8.87 16.19
N GLY A 293 -3.19 8.75 15.04
CA GLY A 293 -1.82 9.19 14.84
C GLY A 293 -0.76 8.15 15.24
N LYS A 294 -1.11 7.14 16.02
CA LYS A 294 -0.23 6.01 16.34
C LYS A 294 -0.30 4.96 15.25
N VAL A 295 0.85 4.61 14.70
CA VAL A 295 0.99 3.50 13.76
C VAL A 295 1.90 2.45 14.37
N VAL A 296 1.47 1.19 14.31
CA VAL A 296 2.29 0.06 14.75
C VAL A 296 2.52 -0.90 13.60
N ALA A 297 3.66 -1.59 13.63
CA ALA A 297 4.03 -2.59 12.64
C ALA A 297 4.59 -3.85 13.27
N ARG A 298 4.50 -4.95 12.53
CA ARG A 298 5.17 -6.23 12.82
C ARG A 298 5.50 -6.94 11.52
N VAL A 299 6.33 -7.95 11.61
CA VAL A 299 6.61 -8.85 10.48
C VAL A 299 6.21 -10.27 10.87
N ASN A 300 5.36 -10.89 10.05
CA ASN A 300 5.08 -12.32 10.09
C ASN A 300 5.85 -13.01 8.97
N TRP A 301 6.25 -14.27 9.15
CA TRP A 301 6.98 -15.03 8.14
C TRP A 301 6.48 -16.46 8.01
N SER A 302 6.65 -17.03 6.84
CA SER A 302 6.44 -18.46 6.53
C SER A 302 7.37 -18.88 5.40
N ILE A 303 7.56 -20.17 5.21
CA ILE A 303 8.13 -20.72 3.98
C ILE A 303 6.96 -21.14 3.08
N THR A 304 7.05 -20.83 1.80
CA THR A 304 6.10 -21.30 0.80
C THR A 304 6.82 -22.02 -0.32
N THR A 305 6.25 -23.16 -0.72
CA THR A 305 6.75 -24.00 -1.81
C THR A 305 5.73 -23.94 -2.94
N LYS A 306 6.18 -23.67 -4.18
CA LYS A 306 5.32 -23.63 -5.38
C LYS A 306 4.12 -22.67 -5.28
N THR A 307 4.24 -21.64 -4.46
CA THR A 307 3.16 -20.68 -4.21
C THR A 307 3.62 -19.27 -4.59
N GLY A 308 2.96 -18.65 -5.54
CA GLY A 308 3.22 -17.26 -5.94
C GLY A 308 2.75 -16.23 -4.90
N LEU A 309 2.81 -14.95 -5.26
CA LEU A 309 2.30 -13.88 -4.41
C LEU A 309 0.80 -14.04 -4.11
N PHE A 310 -0.01 -14.35 -5.13
CA PHE A 310 -1.44 -14.63 -4.95
C PHE A 310 -1.62 -16.04 -4.37
N ALA A 311 -1.90 -16.12 -3.09
CA ALA A 311 -2.08 -17.36 -2.34
C ALA A 311 -3.44 -17.40 -1.61
N ALA A 312 -4.50 -16.99 -2.29
CA ALA A 312 -5.85 -16.97 -1.70
C ALA A 312 -6.40 -18.36 -1.38
N PHE A 313 -5.99 -19.40 -2.14
CA PHE A 313 -6.57 -20.74 -2.04
C PHE A 313 -5.70 -21.75 -1.30
N GLY A 314 -4.83 -21.31 -0.41
CA GLY A 314 -4.02 -22.17 0.44
C GLY A 314 -2.51 -22.11 0.13
N GLY A 315 -1.77 -23.18 0.51
CA GLY A 315 -0.33 -23.32 0.23
C GLY A 315 0.62 -22.66 1.25
N VAL A 316 0.13 -21.76 2.12
CA VAL A 316 0.93 -21.07 3.14
C VAL A 316 0.66 -21.59 4.54
N HIS A 317 -0.60 -21.77 4.89
CA HIS A 317 -1.02 -22.29 6.18
C HIS A 317 -1.57 -23.71 6.05
N GLY A 318 -1.28 -24.52 7.04
CA GLY A 318 -1.85 -25.85 7.22
C GLY A 318 -2.97 -25.85 8.25
N SER A 319 -3.43 -27.06 8.56
CA SER A 319 -4.42 -27.33 9.58
C SER A 319 -3.75 -27.68 10.92
N THR A 320 -4.49 -28.35 11.80
CA THR A 320 -3.96 -28.88 13.05
C THR A 320 -3.07 -30.11 12.83
N GLU A 321 -2.28 -30.47 13.84
CA GLU A 321 -1.48 -31.70 13.83
C GLU A 321 -2.32 -32.94 13.50
N ALA A 322 -3.52 -33.05 14.07
CA ALA A 322 -4.42 -34.17 13.84
C ALA A 322 -4.87 -34.26 12.37
N SER A 323 -5.24 -33.12 11.77
CA SER A 323 -5.62 -33.07 10.34
C SER A 323 -4.43 -33.32 9.41
N ALA A 324 -3.25 -32.83 9.75
CA ALA A 324 -2.03 -33.09 8.97
C ALA A 324 -1.66 -34.58 8.99
N LYS A 325 -1.80 -35.23 10.14
CA LYS A 325 -1.59 -36.69 10.28
C LYS A 325 -2.65 -37.51 9.52
N ALA A 326 -3.91 -37.06 9.53
CA ALA A 326 -5.01 -37.75 8.85
C ALA A 326 -4.94 -37.62 7.32
N ALA A 327 -4.40 -36.51 6.79
CA ALA A 327 -4.26 -36.27 5.35
C ALA A 327 -3.10 -37.07 4.69
N GLY A 328 -2.29 -37.78 5.47
CA GLY A 328 -1.11 -38.51 4.98
C GLY A 328 0.12 -37.61 4.80
N LYS A 329 1.27 -38.21 4.51
CA LYS A 329 2.54 -37.49 4.39
C LYS A 329 2.58 -36.68 3.08
N GLU A 330 2.40 -35.38 3.20
CA GLU A 330 2.84 -34.41 2.18
C GLU A 330 4.31 -33.96 2.40
N GLU A 331 5.10 -34.68 3.19
CA GLU A 331 6.46 -34.29 3.55
C GLU A 331 7.37 -34.31 2.32
N ILE A 332 8.10 -33.23 2.12
CA ILE A 332 9.12 -33.13 1.08
C ILE A 332 10.40 -33.79 1.63
N GLU A 333 10.89 -34.83 0.98
CA GLU A 333 12.09 -35.50 1.39
C GLU A 333 13.34 -34.60 1.26
N PRO A 334 14.31 -34.68 2.18
CA PRO A 334 15.57 -33.97 2.04
C PRO A 334 16.23 -34.25 0.67
N GLY A 335 16.64 -33.20 -0.04
CA GLY A 335 17.19 -33.29 -1.39
C GLY A 335 16.16 -33.24 -2.52
N MET A 336 14.83 -33.30 -2.22
CA MET A 336 13.74 -33.20 -3.21
C MET A 336 13.07 -31.84 -3.22
N LEU A 337 13.66 -30.86 -2.51
CA LEU A 337 13.14 -29.49 -2.48
C LEU A 337 13.31 -28.82 -3.84
N ASP A 338 12.20 -28.29 -4.39
CA ASP A 338 12.26 -27.36 -5.51
C ASP A 338 12.67 -25.99 -4.99
N VAL A 339 13.97 -25.72 -5.00
CA VAL A 339 14.57 -24.51 -4.43
C VAL A 339 14.11 -23.25 -5.17
N ASP A 340 13.97 -23.32 -6.49
CA ASP A 340 13.62 -22.17 -7.33
C ASP A 340 12.19 -21.67 -7.05
N SER A 341 11.28 -22.58 -6.68
CA SER A 341 9.90 -22.24 -6.32
C SER A 341 9.67 -22.10 -4.81
N THR A 342 10.73 -22.22 -3.99
CA THR A 342 10.64 -22.14 -2.53
C THR A 342 11.18 -20.80 -2.04
N VAL A 343 10.36 -20.05 -1.31
CA VAL A 343 10.72 -18.71 -0.81
C VAL A 343 10.40 -18.54 0.66
N LEU A 344 11.20 -17.70 1.32
CA LEU A 344 10.82 -17.09 2.57
C LEU A 344 9.82 -15.97 2.25
N ARG A 345 8.58 -16.12 2.70
CA ARG A 345 7.50 -15.14 2.58
C ARG A 345 7.38 -14.34 3.87
N CYS A 346 7.51 -13.04 3.79
CA CYS A 346 7.33 -12.12 4.91
C CYS A 346 6.21 -11.15 4.62
N GLU A 347 5.32 -10.97 5.58
CA GLU A 347 4.30 -9.92 5.56
C GLU A 347 4.72 -8.82 6.54
N ARG A 348 4.99 -7.64 6.04
CA ARG A 348 5.05 -6.44 6.86
C ARG A 348 3.62 -5.98 7.11
N GLN A 349 3.18 -6.11 8.34
CA GLN A 349 1.82 -5.81 8.78
C GLN A 349 1.82 -4.49 9.55
N THR A 350 0.86 -3.60 9.26
CA THR A 350 0.68 -2.33 9.97
C THR A 350 -0.75 -2.20 10.50
N LEU A 351 -0.92 -1.42 11.55
CA LEU A 351 -2.24 -1.10 12.12
C LEU A 351 -2.26 0.37 12.56
N HIS A 352 -3.32 1.07 12.17
CA HIS A 352 -3.58 2.43 12.63
C HIS A 352 -5.09 2.71 12.69
N ARG A 353 -5.47 3.79 13.37
CA ARG A 353 -6.86 4.25 13.48
C ARG A 353 -7.10 5.47 12.61
N LEU A 354 -8.18 5.45 11.83
CA LEU A 354 -8.62 6.58 11.04
C LEU A 354 -9.13 7.72 11.95
N PRO A 355 -8.76 8.97 11.68
CA PRO A 355 -9.07 10.11 12.55
C PRO A 355 -10.56 10.40 12.73
N ARG A 356 -11.37 10.30 11.66
CA ARG A 356 -12.78 10.71 11.64
C ARG A 356 -13.72 9.54 11.90
N SER A 357 -13.65 8.50 11.09
CA SER A 357 -14.51 7.32 11.20
C SER A 357 -14.20 6.44 12.41
N LYS A 358 -12.98 6.59 12.99
CA LYS A 358 -12.43 5.74 14.06
C LYS A 358 -12.27 4.27 13.65
N ALA A 359 -12.50 3.92 12.40
CA ALA A 359 -12.21 2.60 11.87
C ALA A 359 -10.73 2.25 12.05
N LEU A 360 -10.42 0.98 12.23
CA LEU A 360 -9.04 0.50 12.18
C LEU A 360 -8.71 0.03 10.77
N VAL A 361 -7.52 0.37 10.32
CA VAL A 361 -6.95 -0.15 9.07
C VAL A 361 -5.80 -1.07 9.43
N PHE A 362 -6.01 -2.35 9.18
CA PHE A 362 -4.94 -3.34 9.15
C PHE A 362 -4.47 -3.45 7.71
N ALA A 363 -3.19 -3.16 7.47
CA ALA A 363 -2.61 -3.28 6.15
C ALA A 363 -1.42 -4.25 6.18
N PHE A 364 -1.13 -4.88 5.03
CA PHE A 364 0.08 -5.68 4.91
C PHE A 364 0.67 -5.64 3.50
N HIS A 365 1.99 -5.71 3.46
CA HIS A 365 2.79 -5.82 2.25
C HIS A 365 3.58 -7.12 2.27
N THR A 366 3.46 -7.91 1.20
CA THR A 366 4.11 -9.22 1.10
C THR A 366 5.44 -9.13 0.36
N TYR A 367 6.50 -9.61 1.01
CA TYR A 367 7.85 -9.75 0.46
C TYR A 367 8.19 -11.24 0.32
N THR A 368 8.83 -11.61 -0.78
CA THR A 368 9.31 -12.97 -1.01
C THR A 368 10.81 -12.95 -1.30
N TYR A 369 11.54 -13.84 -0.62
CA TYR A 369 12.99 -13.95 -0.78
C TYR A 369 13.34 -15.40 -1.15
N PRO A 370 14.05 -15.64 -2.28
CA PRO A 370 14.55 -16.97 -2.64
C PRO A 370 15.38 -17.54 -1.49
N LEU A 371 15.26 -18.84 -1.23
CA LEU A 371 16.06 -19.49 -0.18
C LEU A 371 17.57 -19.42 -0.47
N GLN A 372 17.96 -19.44 -1.75
CA GLN A 372 19.35 -19.26 -2.15
C GLN A 372 19.91 -17.92 -1.66
N THR A 373 19.14 -16.84 -1.76
CA THR A 373 19.56 -15.52 -1.24
C THR A 373 19.87 -15.56 0.26
N ILE A 374 19.04 -16.27 1.05
CA ILE A 374 19.26 -16.41 2.50
C ILE A 374 20.54 -17.17 2.78
N LYS A 375 20.82 -18.21 1.99
CA LYS A 375 22.05 -19.02 2.07
C LYS A 375 23.29 -18.20 1.70
N ASP A 376 23.22 -17.43 0.62
CA ASP A 376 24.31 -16.58 0.12
C ASP A 376 24.66 -15.45 1.10
N GLU A 377 23.67 -14.98 1.88
CA GLU A 377 23.87 -14.04 2.99
C GLU A 377 24.55 -14.66 4.22
N GLY A 378 24.76 -15.98 4.23
CA GLY A 378 25.31 -16.71 5.37
C GLY A 378 24.31 -16.95 6.51
N LEU A 379 23.00 -16.72 6.27
CA LEU A 379 21.93 -16.82 7.27
C LEU A 379 21.18 -18.15 7.25
N GLY A 380 21.74 -19.16 6.57
CA GLY A 380 21.12 -20.48 6.45
C GLY A 380 20.87 -21.15 7.79
N GLU A 381 21.87 -21.15 8.71
CA GLU A 381 21.73 -21.79 10.03
C GLU A 381 20.76 -21.03 10.94
N GLU A 382 20.71 -19.70 10.86
CA GLU A 382 19.76 -18.89 11.63
C GLU A 382 18.31 -19.19 11.22
N LEU A 383 18.07 -19.35 9.90
CA LEU A 383 16.74 -19.72 9.41
C LEU A 383 16.41 -21.17 9.79
N ALA A 384 17.36 -22.10 9.65
CA ALA A 384 17.17 -23.50 10.04
C ALA A 384 16.83 -23.62 11.53
N THR A 385 17.55 -22.90 12.38
CA THR A 385 17.27 -22.81 13.83
C THR A 385 15.88 -22.20 14.10
N ALA A 386 15.46 -21.15 13.36
CA ALA A 386 14.14 -20.55 13.50
C ALA A 386 13.01 -21.53 13.08
N ILE A 387 13.25 -22.39 12.08
CA ILE A 387 12.33 -23.45 11.66
C ILE A 387 12.14 -24.48 12.80
N ASP A 388 13.23 -24.92 13.41
CA ASP A 388 13.18 -25.81 14.60
C ASP A 388 12.45 -25.12 15.76
N GLY A 389 12.65 -23.81 15.89
CA GLY A 389 12.00 -22.95 16.87
C GLY A 389 10.47 -22.92 16.81
N LEU A 390 9.87 -23.28 15.68
CA LEU A 390 8.41 -23.40 15.55
C LEU A 390 7.82 -24.47 16.47
N LYS A 391 8.56 -25.59 16.67
CA LYS A 391 8.19 -26.66 17.62
C LYS A 391 8.57 -26.31 19.06
N ALA A 392 9.71 -25.62 19.23
CA ALA A 392 10.30 -25.34 20.54
C ALA A 392 9.72 -24.08 21.22
N GLY A 393 8.80 -23.37 20.57
CA GLY A 393 8.21 -22.14 21.05
C GLY A 393 7.09 -22.35 22.06
N ASN A 394 6.43 -21.23 22.45
CA ASN A 394 5.34 -21.26 23.41
C ASN A 394 4.01 -21.82 22.88
N VAL A 395 3.95 -22.09 21.56
CA VAL A 395 2.82 -22.72 20.86
C VAL A 395 3.38 -23.68 19.80
N PRO A 396 3.68 -24.92 20.17
CA PRO A 396 4.23 -25.92 19.23
C PRO A 396 3.36 -26.20 18.00
N GLY A 397 2.05 -26.00 18.09
CA GLY A 397 1.10 -26.11 16.98
C GLY A 397 1.41 -25.21 15.80
N MET A 398 2.20 -24.15 15.99
CA MET A 398 2.66 -23.27 14.90
C MET A 398 3.49 -23.98 13.86
N HIS A 399 4.17 -25.07 14.20
CA HIS A 399 4.90 -25.89 13.24
C HIS A 399 3.97 -26.48 12.17
N TRP A 400 2.83 -27.07 12.56
CA TRP A 400 1.83 -27.59 11.61
C TRP A 400 1.09 -26.47 10.91
N TYR A 401 0.68 -25.44 11.65
CA TYR A 401 -0.01 -24.28 11.09
C TYR A 401 0.79 -23.60 9.98
N LYS A 402 2.10 -23.43 10.14
CA LYS A 402 2.99 -22.90 9.10
C LYS A 402 3.47 -23.94 8.09
N ARG A 403 2.90 -25.17 8.10
CA ARG A 403 3.29 -26.30 7.25
C ARG A 403 4.77 -26.73 7.40
N GLY A 404 5.39 -26.42 8.52
CA GLY A 404 6.76 -26.84 8.80
C GLY A 404 6.95 -28.37 8.81
N SER A 405 5.88 -29.15 9.01
CA SER A 405 5.86 -30.60 8.85
C SER A 405 5.99 -31.08 7.39
N VAL A 406 5.71 -30.20 6.42
CA VAL A 406 5.78 -30.51 5.00
C VAL A 406 7.17 -30.21 4.43
N TRP A 407 7.66 -28.98 4.67
CA TRP A 407 8.87 -28.47 4.03
C TRP A 407 10.08 -28.38 4.97
N GLY A 408 9.87 -28.52 6.29
CA GLY A 408 10.87 -28.14 7.29
C GLY A 408 12.20 -28.88 7.15
N GLU A 409 12.21 -30.21 7.03
CA GLU A 409 13.44 -31.01 6.94
C GLU A 409 14.15 -30.75 5.60
N ALA A 410 13.41 -30.67 4.49
CA ALA A 410 13.99 -30.43 3.18
C ALA A 410 14.63 -29.02 3.08
N VAL A 411 13.95 -27.99 3.64
CA VAL A 411 14.49 -26.62 3.69
C VAL A 411 15.74 -26.54 4.56
N LYS A 412 15.74 -27.15 5.76
CA LYS A 412 16.91 -27.18 6.64
C LYS A 412 18.07 -27.90 5.99
N HIS A 413 17.83 -29.02 5.31
CA HIS A 413 18.85 -29.76 4.56
C HIS A 413 19.50 -28.87 3.50
N PHE A 414 18.69 -28.16 2.69
CA PHE A 414 19.20 -27.21 1.69
C PHE A 414 20.01 -26.07 2.32
N LEU A 415 19.54 -25.48 3.41
CA LEU A 415 20.20 -24.35 4.06
C LEU A 415 21.56 -24.72 4.67
N ARG A 416 21.74 -25.98 5.09
CA ARG A 416 22.97 -26.53 5.72
C ARG A 416 23.93 -27.18 4.73
N SER A 417 23.48 -27.51 3.53
CA SER A 417 24.35 -28.03 2.46
C SER A 417 25.17 -26.93 1.81
#